data_a273b8a3a48775ee0f5ec40db263e286
#
_entry.id   a273b8a3a48775ee0f5ec40db263e286
#
_cell.length_a   1.000
_cell.length_b   1.000
_cell.length_c   1.000
_cell.angle_alpha   90.00
_cell.angle_beta   90.00
_cell.angle_gamma   90.00
#
_symmetry.space_group_name_H-M   'P 1'
#
loop_
_entity.id
_entity.type
_entity.pdbx_description
1 polymer ?
#
loop_
_entity_poly.entity_id
_entity_poly.type
_entity_poly.pdbx_seq_one_letter_code
_entity_poly.pdbx_strand_id
1 'polypeptide(L)'
;MKKILSFISIVFMVGLFLYVNADDELLKELESYLPQESVETTEGDQELIDIEYDINKHPDNYVLLNDGKMKLDKSDKHRLDKRGTETAWVNYKGLDQLGRGQDVQALLTCELVFKQSSKVTERPDFSSSVGVAGQYKDGRLDRVKETWRGEESNNTELHLPNHNGYLYNKSHTLAWSLGGSMETENVTLGTRRQNVGSNDADGGGMGYPETTIRNQFYNEIGLNDMTKAEAQSMTPEQACEKSNTKVYYDVDPVYQDDELVPRGTHVRAYSINDDGETINMNLWVFNTQPYVDINYADGTFTVNQ
;
A
#
# COMPACT_ATOMS: atom_id res chain seq x y z
N MET A 1 -3.75 -17.19 42.61
CA MET A 1 -4.79 -17.33 41.60
C MET A 1 -6.03 -16.44 41.84
N LYS A 2 -6.72 -16.47 43.01
CA LYS A 2 -7.91 -15.61 43.23
C LYS A 2 -7.68 -14.10 43.13
N LYS A 3 -6.50 -13.57 43.50
CA LYS A 3 -6.21 -12.12 43.43
C LYS A 3 -5.93 -11.64 42.00
N ILE A 4 -5.40 -12.49 41.10
CA ILE A 4 -5.15 -12.17 39.70
C ILE A 4 -6.46 -12.14 38.91
N LEU A 5 -7.34 -13.11 39.15
CA LEU A 5 -8.67 -13.11 38.53
C LEU A 5 -9.53 -11.89 38.92
N SER A 6 -9.43 -11.43 40.18
CA SER A 6 -10.14 -10.24 40.65
C SER A 6 -9.60 -8.96 39.97
N PHE A 7 -8.30 -8.86 39.73
CA PHE A 7 -7.69 -7.70 39.07
C PHE A 7 -8.10 -7.63 37.58
N ILE A 8 -8.07 -8.77 36.88
CA ILE A 8 -8.52 -8.86 35.47
C ILE A 8 -9.99 -8.49 35.35
N SER A 9 -10.85 -8.95 36.27
CA SER A 9 -12.30 -8.62 36.24
C SER A 9 -12.56 -7.12 36.50
N ILE A 10 -11.76 -6.48 37.36
CA ILE A 10 -11.89 -5.05 37.64
C ILE A 10 -11.43 -4.22 36.41
N VAL A 11 -10.32 -4.60 35.80
CA VAL A 11 -9.82 -3.92 34.57
C VAL A 11 -10.83 -4.06 33.44
N PHE A 12 -11.45 -5.23 33.28
CA PHE A 12 -12.48 -5.46 32.26
C PHE A 12 -13.76 -4.64 32.53
N MET A 13 -14.21 -4.54 33.79
CA MET A 13 -15.38 -3.72 34.16
C MET A 13 -15.13 -2.22 34.02
N VAL A 14 -13.93 -1.75 34.35
CA VAL A 14 -13.55 -0.33 34.18
C VAL A 14 -13.44 -0.01 32.68
N GLY A 15 -12.84 -0.90 31.88
CA GLY A 15 -12.78 -0.76 30.43
C GLY A 15 -14.20 -0.71 29.80
N LEU A 16 -15.09 -1.60 30.21
CA LEU A 16 -16.47 -1.62 29.72
C LEU A 16 -17.25 -0.37 30.13
N PHE A 17 -17.03 0.15 31.35
CA PHE A 17 -17.66 1.38 31.84
C PHE A 17 -17.16 2.62 31.08
N LEU A 18 -15.88 2.70 30.76
CA LEU A 18 -15.30 3.78 29.96
C LEU A 18 -15.80 3.71 28.52
N TYR A 19 -15.89 2.51 27.95
CA TYR A 19 -16.42 2.30 26.59
C TYR A 19 -17.88 2.73 26.45
N VAL A 20 -18.74 2.44 27.43
CA VAL A 20 -20.18 2.78 27.40
C VAL A 20 -20.42 4.29 27.63
N ASN A 21 -19.51 4.99 28.28
CA ASN A 21 -19.67 6.42 28.60
C ASN A 21 -18.71 7.34 27.83
N ALA A 22 -17.89 6.81 26.95
CA ALA A 22 -16.99 7.60 26.10
C ALA A 22 -17.79 8.27 24.99
N ASP A 23 -17.39 9.49 24.62
CA ASP A 23 -17.83 10.11 23.38
C ASP A 23 -17.09 9.47 22.18
N ASP A 24 -17.58 9.73 20.97
CA ASP A 24 -17.05 9.13 19.76
C ASP A 24 -15.55 9.45 19.52
N GLU A 25 -15.07 10.58 20.01
CA GLU A 25 -13.68 11.00 19.86
C GLU A 25 -12.76 10.23 20.81
N LEU A 26 -13.19 10.04 22.06
CA LEU A 26 -12.45 9.22 23.03
C LEU A 26 -12.46 7.74 22.65
N LEU A 27 -13.55 7.23 22.05
CA LEU A 27 -13.61 5.86 21.57
C LEU A 27 -12.61 5.63 20.43
N LYS A 28 -12.50 6.54 19.48
CA LYS A 28 -11.49 6.47 18.39
C LYS A 28 -10.07 6.54 18.92
N GLU A 29 -9.82 7.39 19.91
CA GLU A 29 -8.51 7.45 20.56
C GLU A 29 -8.17 6.15 21.29
N LEU A 30 -9.14 5.56 22.02
CA LEU A 30 -8.96 4.26 22.70
C LEU A 30 -8.76 3.11 21.71
N GLU A 31 -9.47 3.10 20.60
CA GLU A 31 -9.32 2.09 19.54
C GLU A 31 -7.92 2.13 18.92
N SER A 32 -7.30 3.32 18.82
CA SER A 32 -5.93 3.46 18.30
C SER A 32 -4.86 2.82 19.22
N TYR A 33 -5.17 2.58 20.49
CA TYR A 33 -4.29 1.90 21.46
C TYR A 33 -4.58 0.39 21.59
N LEU A 34 -5.64 -0.11 20.96
CA LEU A 34 -5.89 -1.55 20.92
C LEU A 34 -4.91 -2.21 19.94
N PRO A 35 -4.37 -3.38 20.29
CA PRO A 35 -3.58 -4.14 19.33
C PRO A 35 -4.43 -4.41 18.09
N GLN A 36 -3.94 -3.98 16.92
CA GLN A 36 -4.58 -4.36 15.66
C GLN A 36 -4.51 -5.87 15.50
N GLU A 37 -5.60 -6.47 15.00
CA GLU A 37 -5.61 -7.90 14.69
C GLU A 37 -4.54 -8.18 13.63
N SER A 38 -3.60 -9.08 13.92
CA SER A 38 -2.59 -9.51 12.98
C SER A 38 -2.78 -10.98 12.61
N VAL A 39 -2.45 -11.33 11.38
CA VAL A 39 -2.50 -12.69 10.87
C VAL A 39 -1.09 -13.25 10.83
N GLU A 40 -0.86 -14.37 11.49
CA GLU A 40 0.39 -15.12 11.40
C GLU A 40 0.43 -15.87 10.05
N THR A 41 1.45 -15.60 9.24
CA THR A 41 1.69 -16.31 7.98
C THR A 41 3.05 -16.99 8.00
N THR A 42 3.12 -18.22 7.51
CA THR A 42 4.34 -19.04 7.51
C THR A 42 4.86 -19.34 6.12
N GLU A 43 4.03 -19.21 5.10
CA GLU A 43 4.31 -19.60 3.72
C GLU A 43 3.88 -18.49 2.75
N GLY A 44 4.20 -18.61 1.47
CA GLY A 44 4.19 -17.55 0.48
C GLY A 44 2.86 -16.80 0.27
N ASP A 45 2.92 -15.78 -0.55
CA ASP A 45 1.85 -14.79 -0.76
C ASP A 45 0.50 -15.35 -1.23
N GLN A 46 0.47 -16.57 -1.77
CA GLN A 46 -0.78 -17.23 -2.19
C GLN A 46 -1.74 -17.52 -1.03
N GLU A 47 -1.23 -17.75 0.18
CA GLU A 47 -2.08 -17.94 1.36
C GLU A 47 -2.81 -16.66 1.80
N LEU A 48 -2.30 -15.49 1.42
CA LEU A 48 -2.91 -14.20 1.75
C LEU A 48 -4.26 -14.00 1.07
N ILE A 49 -4.51 -14.68 -0.05
CA ILE A 49 -5.78 -14.65 -0.77
C ILE A 49 -6.93 -15.21 0.08
N ASP A 50 -6.62 -16.17 0.97
CA ASP A 50 -7.59 -16.82 1.82
C ASP A 50 -8.02 -15.98 3.05
N ILE A 51 -7.35 -14.85 3.28
CA ILE A 51 -7.74 -13.91 4.33
C ILE A 51 -9.03 -13.21 3.92
N GLU A 52 -10.11 -13.50 4.66
CA GLU A 52 -11.43 -12.96 4.38
C GLU A 52 -11.49 -11.47 4.74
N TYR A 53 -11.94 -10.65 3.78
CA TYR A 53 -12.21 -9.25 4.04
C TYR A 53 -13.50 -9.05 4.82
N ASP A 54 -13.44 -8.37 5.96
CA ASP A 54 -14.56 -7.89 6.75
C ASP A 54 -14.37 -6.41 7.06
N ILE A 55 -15.29 -5.56 6.62
CA ILE A 55 -15.20 -4.10 6.80
C ILE A 55 -15.17 -3.68 8.28
N ASN A 56 -15.76 -4.47 9.17
CA ASN A 56 -15.78 -4.18 10.61
C ASN A 56 -14.44 -4.54 11.28
N LYS A 57 -13.71 -5.52 10.73
CA LYS A 57 -12.39 -5.92 11.21
C LYS A 57 -11.26 -5.15 10.53
N HIS A 58 -11.45 -4.82 9.25
CA HIS A 58 -10.45 -4.18 8.41
C HIS A 58 -10.99 -2.87 7.78
N PRO A 59 -11.42 -1.90 8.62
CA PRO A 59 -12.05 -0.66 8.13
C PRO A 59 -11.11 0.13 7.22
N ASP A 60 -9.80 0.05 7.46
CA ASP A 60 -8.77 0.75 6.67
C ASP A 60 -8.26 -0.06 5.47
N ASN A 61 -8.94 -1.19 5.17
CA ASN A 61 -8.70 -2.02 3.99
C ASN A 61 -7.32 -2.69 3.92
N TYR A 62 -6.71 -2.93 5.06
CA TYR A 62 -5.52 -3.77 5.21
C TYR A 62 -5.57 -4.59 6.50
N VAL A 63 -4.72 -5.59 6.60
CA VAL A 63 -4.46 -6.35 7.81
C VAL A 63 -2.95 -6.46 8.03
N LEU A 64 -2.53 -6.38 9.28
CA LEU A 64 -1.14 -6.59 9.64
C LEU A 64 -0.81 -8.08 9.61
N LEU A 65 0.35 -8.43 9.06
CA LEU A 65 0.88 -9.78 9.03
C LEU A 65 2.04 -9.88 10.02
N ASN A 66 2.07 -10.96 10.83
CA ASN A 66 3.15 -11.21 11.79
C ASN A 66 3.42 -10.00 12.70
N ASP A 67 2.38 -9.47 13.33
CA ASP A 67 2.40 -8.25 14.15
C ASP A 67 2.89 -7.00 13.40
N GLY A 68 2.61 -6.93 12.10
CA GLY A 68 3.05 -5.84 11.23
C GLY A 68 4.56 -5.80 10.98
N LYS A 69 5.27 -6.91 11.23
CA LYS A 69 6.73 -6.95 11.14
C LYS A 69 7.22 -7.94 10.09
N MET A 70 8.12 -7.46 9.24
CA MET A 70 8.88 -8.31 8.36
C MET A 70 10.26 -8.64 8.95
N LYS A 71 10.87 -9.69 8.41
CA LYS A 71 12.29 -10.00 8.60
C LYS A 71 12.90 -10.21 7.22
N LEU A 72 14.04 -9.59 6.98
CA LEU A 72 14.79 -9.82 5.75
C LEU A 72 15.18 -11.29 5.63
N ASP A 73 14.65 -11.97 4.63
CA ASP A 73 14.99 -13.34 4.32
C ASP A 73 16.33 -13.45 3.56
N LYS A 74 16.68 -14.65 3.13
CA LYS A 74 17.92 -14.88 2.35
C LYS A 74 17.85 -14.25 0.96
N SER A 75 16.68 -14.20 0.35
CA SER A 75 16.46 -13.59 -0.96
C SER A 75 16.57 -12.09 -0.90
N ASP A 76 15.97 -11.48 0.13
CA ASP A 76 16.05 -10.04 0.38
C ASP A 76 17.49 -9.59 0.60
N LYS A 77 18.21 -10.29 1.48
CA LYS A 77 19.64 -10.03 1.76
C LYS A 77 20.51 -10.17 0.51
N HIS A 78 20.30 -11.24 -0.25
CA HIS A 78 21.04 -11.44 -1.51
C HIS A 78 20.76 -10.33 -2.52
N ARG A 79 19.53 -9.82 -2.58
CA ARG A 79 19.11 -8.73 -3.46
C ARG A 79 19.77 -7.42 -3.08
N LEU A 80 19.79 -7.10 -1.77
CA LEU A 80 20.49 -5.95 -1.21
C LEU A 80 22.01 -6.03 -1.46
N ASP A 81 22.62 -7.17 -1.20
CA ASP A 81 24.05 -7.38 -1.45
C ASP A 81 24.41 -7.20 -2.93
N LYS A 82 23.59 -7.76 -3.83
CA LYS A 82 23.84 -7.71 -5.28
C LYS A 82 23.67 -6.30 -5.85
N ARG A 83 22.66 -5.52 -5.40
CA ARG A 83 22.35 -4.20 -5.92
C ARG A 83 23.06 -3.07 -5.17
N GLY A 84 23.54 -3.37 -3.98
CA GLY A 84 24.13 -2.39 -3.07
C GLY A 84 23.09 -1.62 -2.24
N THR A 85 23.58 -0.96 -1.20
CA THR A 85 22.77 -0.22 -0.23
C THR A 85 23.12 1.26 -0.15
N GLU A 86 24.00 1.76 -1.04
CA GLU A 86 24.46 3.15 -0.98
C GLU A 86 23.57 4.11 -1.78
N THR A 87 23.03 3.66 -2.88
CA THR A 87 22.20 4.47 -3.78
C THR A 87 20.84 3.83 -3.98
N ALA A 88 19.81 4.68 -4.13
CA ALA A 88 18.46 4.21 -4.42
C ALA A 88 18.41 3.39 -5.72
N TRP A 89 17.55 2.40 -5.74
CA TRP A 89 17.23 1.63 -6.94
C TRP A 89 15.78 1.15 -6.89
N VAL A 90 15.18 0.97 -8.06
CA VAL A 90 13.89 0.33 -8.25
C VAL A 90 14.06 -0.84 -9.22
N ASN A 91 13.46 -1.96 -8.91
CA ASN A 91 13.46 -3.18 -9.71
C ASN A 91 12.04 -3.59 -10.02
N TYR A 92 11.59 -3.33 -11.22
CA TYR A 92 10.34 -3.85 -11.75
C TYR A 92 10.60 -5.25 -12.33
N LYS A 93 9.82 -6.23 -11.91
CA LYS A 93 9.88 -7.58 -12.52
C LYS A 93 9.25 -7.61 -13.92
N GLY A 94 8.54 -6.53 -14.25
CA GLY A 94 7.86 -6.35 -15.53
C GLY A 94 6.48 -6.99 -15.56
N LEU A 95 5.98 -7.27 -16.78
CA LEU A 95 4.72 -7.96 -16.94
C LEU A 95 4.93 -9.47 -17.04
N ASP A 96 3.99 -10.24 -16.50
CA ASP A 96 3.98 -11.69 -16.68
C ASP A 96 3.46 -12.13 -18.06
N GLN A 97 3.30 -13.43 -18.27
CA GLN A 97 2.81 -13.96 -19.54
C GLN A 97 1.37 -13.55 -19.86
N LEU A 98 0.58 -13.23 -18.85
CA LEU A 98 -0.78 -12.70 -18.99
C LEU A 98 -0.81 -11.18 -19.11
N GLY A 99 0.33 -10.50 -19.08
CA GLY A 99 0.43 -9.05 -19.14
C GLY A 99 -0.02 -8.33 -17.86
N ARG A 100 0.13 -9.00 -16.72
CA ARG A 100 -0.17 -8.46 -15.38
C ARG A 100 1.10 -7.87 -14.77
N GLY A 101 0.98 -6.74 -14.08
CA GLY A 101 2.07 -6.18 -13.28
C GLY A 101 2.49 -7.16 -12.18
N GLN A 102 3.80 -7.29 -11.99
CA GLN A 102 4.39 -8.17 -10.98
C GLN A 102 4.99 -7.35 -9.84
N ASP A 103 5.72 -8.05 -8.95
CA ASP A 103 6.39 -7.44 -7.81
C ASP A 103 7.37 -6.34 -8.20
N VAL A 104 7.45 -5.35 -7.33
CA VAL A 104 8.40 -4.24 -7.41
C VAL A 104 9.19 -4.19 -6.11
N GLN A 105 10.51 -4.25 -6.23
CA GLN A 105 11.40 -4.05 -5.10
C GLN A 105 12.19 -2.77 -5.27
N ALA A 106 12.42 -2.07 -4.16
CA ALA A 106 13.17 -0.83 -4.17
C ALA A 106 14.05 -0.69 -2.92
N LEU A 107 15.14 0.04 -3.08
CA LEU A 107 15.81 0.70 -1.98
C LEU A 107 15.48 2.18 -2.06
N LEU A 108 14.69 2.64 -1.11
CA LEU A 108 14.28 4.02 -1.00
C LEU A 108 15.32 4.79 -0.17
N THR A 109 15.73 5.94 -0.67
CA THR A 109 16.59 6.87 0.04
C THR A 109 15.93 8.25 0.09
N CYS A 110 16.40 9.09 0.99
CA CYS A 110 15.93 10.45 1.10
C CYS A 110 15.98 11.20 -0.23
N GLU A 111 17.08 11.09 -0.99
CA GLU A 111 17.28 11.81 -2.25
C GLU A 111 16.24 11.43 -3.30
N LEU A 112 15.89 10.13 -3.37
CA LEU A 112 14.86 9.65 -4.28
C LEU A 112 13.50 10.22 -3.90
N VAL A 113 13.12 10.12 -2.62
CA VAL A 113 11.82 10.58 -2.12
C VAL A 113 11.70 12.11 -2.16
N PHE A 114 12.77 12.84 -1.85
CA PHE A 114 12.82 14.29 -1.97
C PHE A 114 12.57 14.73 -3.42
N LYS A 115 13.30 14.14 -4.37
CA LYS A 115 13.17 14.45 -5.81
C LYS A 115 11.75 14.22 -6.34
N GLN A 116 11.05 13.19 -5.84
CA GLN A 116 9.69 12.86 -6.23
C GLN A 116 8.62 13.53 -5.33
N SER A 117 9.02 14.43 -4.45
CA SER A 117 8.06 15.23 -3.68
C SER A 117 7.30 16.21 -4.59
N SER A 118 6.00 16.38 -4.34
CA SER A 118 5.18 17.38 -5.03
C SER A 118 5.64 18.84 -4.81
N LYS A 119 6.50 19.07 -3.80
CA LYS A 119 7.17 20.37 -3.60
C LYS A 119 8.34 20.59 -4.55
N VAL A 120 8.93 19.53 -5.08
CA VAL A 120 10.10 19.57 -5.97
C VAL A 120 9.70 19.30 -7.41
N THR A 121 8.96 18.23 -7.65
CA THR A 121 8.57 17.79 -8.99
C THR A 121 7.05 17.61 -9.05
N GLU A 122 6.44 18.09 -10.11
CA GLU A 122 5.03 17.85 -10.37
C GLU A 122 4.83 16.40 -10.80
N ARG A 123 3.85 15.73 -10.15
CA ARG A 123 3.50 14.36 -10.53
C ARG A 123 2.91 14.36 -11.93
N PRO A 124 3.47 13.58 -12.88
CA PRO A 124 2.88 13.46 -14.21
C PRO A 124 1.54 12.68 -14.17
N ASP A 125 0.70 12.93 -15.14
CA ASP A 125 -0.45 12.07 -15.39
C ASP A 125 -0.02 10.76 -16.06
N PHE A 126 -0.84 9.73 -15.93
CA PHE A 126 -0.67 8.51 -16.71
C PHE A 126 -0.83 8.81 -18.21
N SER A 127 0.12 8.35 -19.00
CA SER A 127 -0.06 8.35 -20.46
C SER A 127 -1.31 7.56 -20.84
N SER A 128 -2.01 8.00 -21.89
CA SER A 128 -3.11 7.23 -22.50
C SER A 128 -2.64 5.86 -23.03
N SER A 129 -1.34 5.67 -23.18
CA SER A 129 -0.74 4.39 -23.56
C SER A 129 -0.70 3.36 -22.44
N VAL A 130 -0.81 3.75 -21.18
CA VAL A 130 -0.78 2.84 -20.03
C VAL A 130 -2.15 2.19 -19.83
N GLY A 131 -2.26 0.92 -20.14
CA GLY A 131 -3.44 0.08 -19.90
C GLY A 131 -3.07 -1.15 -19.09
N VAL A 132 -3.92 -1.55 -18.15
CA VAL A 132 -3.68 -2.65 -17.22
C VAL A 132 -4.62 -3.82 -17.43
N ALA A 133 -4.20 -5.01 -17.02
CA ALA A 133 -5.01 -6.22 -17.07
C ALA A 133 -6.34 -6.02 -16.33
N GLY A 134 -7.45 -6.49 -16.89
CA GLY A 134 -8.79 -6.35 -16.32
C GLY A 134 -9.44 -4.97 -16.50
N GLN A 135 -8.75 -3.98 -17.08
CA GLN A 135 -9.27 -2.62 -17.26
C GLN A 135 -10.45 -2.54 -18.24
N TYR A 136 -10.50 -3.42 -19.23
CA TYR A 136 -11.47 -3.39 -20.31
C TYR A 136 -12.21 -4.73 -20.43
N LYS A 137 -13.52 -4.70 -20.73
CA LYS A 137 -14.35 -5.89 -21.00
C LYS A 137 -13.90 -6.61 -22.26
N ASP A 138 -13.55 -5.84 -23.30
CA ASP A 138 -13.00 -6.31 -24.58
C ASP A 138 -11.47 -6.28 -24.62
N GLY A 139 -10.84 -6.33 -23.43
CA GLY A 139 -9.40 -6.13 -23.25
C GLY A 139 -8.54 -7.11 -24.02
N ARG A 140 -7.48 -6.61 -24.65
CA ARG A 140 -6.46 -7.38 -25.34
C ARG A 140 -5.07 -6.88 -24.98
N LEU A 141 -4.17 -7.82 -24.73
CA LEU A 141 -2.76 -7.52 -24.46
C LEU A 141 -2.05 -7.18 -25.79
N ASP A 142 -1.56 -5.95 -25.91
CA ASP A 142 -0.58 -5.56 -26.93
C ASP A 142 0.82 -5.95 -26.43
N ARG A 143 1.32 -7.11 -26.86
CA ARG A 143 2.61 -7.67 -26.41
C ARG A 143 3.82 -6.88 -26.91
N VAL A 144 3.67 -6.06 -27.95
CA VAL A 144 4.76 -5.24 -28.48
C VAL A 144 4.94 -3.97 -27.65
N LYS A 145 3.82 -3.42 -27.18
CA LYS A 145 3.79 -2.20 -26.35
C LYS A 145 3.69 -2.51 -24.85
N GLU A 146 3.61 -3.79 -24.52
CA GLU A 146 3.48 -4.27 -23.13
C GLU A 146 2.37 -3.55 -22.36
N THR A 147 1.17 -3.48 -22.96
CA THR A 147 0.04 -2.75 -22.38
C THR A 147 -1.29 -3.37 -22.82
N TRP A 148 -2.32 -3.18 -22.02
CA TRP A 148 -3.68 -3.60 -22.37
C TRP A 148 -4.41 -2.52 -23.17
N ARG A 149 -5.24 -2.96 -24.13
CA ARG A 149 -6.06 -2.12 -24.98
C ARG A 149 -7.49 -2.65 -25.04
N GLY A 150 -8.45 -1.74 -25.11
CA GLY A 150 -9.87 -2.04 -25.28
C GLY A 150 -10.64 -0.74 -25.43
N GLU A 151 -11.91 -0.84 -25.76
CA GLU A 151 -12.83 0.28 -25.95
C GLU A 151 -13.87 0.33 -24.82
N GLU A 152 -14.27 -0.83 -24.26
CA GLU A 152 -15.27 -0.93 -23.22
C GLU A 152 -14.63 -1.00 -21.82
N SER A 153 -14.54 0.12 -21.13
CA SER A 153 -13.99 0.17 -19.78
C SER A 153 -14.84 -0.60 -18.77
N ASN A 154 -14.18 -1.37 -17.90
CA ASN A 154 -14.80 -1.95 -16.71
C ASN A 154 -15.03 -0.88 -15.61
N ASN A 155 -14.35 0.27 -15.69
CA ASN A 155 -14.42 1.30 -14.66
C ASN A 155 -15.65 2.19 -14.86
N THR A 156 -16.57 2.13 -13.92
CA THR A 156 -17.77 2.97 -13.90
C THR A 156 -17.89 3.72 -12.58
N GLU A 157 -18.61 4.83 -12.62
CA GLU A 157 -18.93 5.62 -11.44
C GLU A 157 -20.01 4.92 -10.62
N LEU A 158 -19.79 4.79 -9.31
CA LEU A 158 -20.68 4.17 -8.35
C LEU A 158 -21.08 5.15 -7.26
N HIS A 159 -22.29 4.99 -6.75
CA HIS A 159 -22.84 5.73 -5.61
C HIS A 159 -23.26 4.72 -4.54
N LEU A 160 -22.34 4.41 -3.62
CA LEU A 160 -22.53 3.46 -2.53
C LEU A 160 -22.50 4.18 -1.17
N PRO A 161 -22.98 3.58 -0.09
CA PRO A 161 -23.01 4.24 1.23
C PRO A 161 -21.67 4.80 1.70
N ASN A 162 -20.56 4.18 1.29
CA ASN A 162 -19.20 4.55 1.69
C ASN A 162 -18.25 4.76 0.49
N HIS A 163 -18.80 4.97 -0.70
CA HIS A 163 -18.02 5.23 -1.91
C HIS A 163 -18.83 6.05 -2.91
N ASN A 164 -18.24 7.13 -3.42
CA ASN A 164 -18.81 7.95 -4.47
C ASN A 164 -17.73 8.29 -5.50
N GLY A 165 -17.85 7.75 -6.70
CA GLY A 165 -16.89 7.92 -7.79
C GLY A 165 -16.58 6.63 -8.53
N TYR A 166 -15.51 6.63 -9.30
CA TYR A 166 -15.07 5.45 -10.06
C TYR A 166 -14.60 4.31 -9.14
N LEU A 167 -15.02 3.08 -9.46
CA LEU A 167 -14.64 1.88 -8.69
C LEU A 167 -13.13 1.64 -8.72
N TYR A 168 -12.54 1.71 -9.92
CA TYR A 168 -11.15 1.34 -10.13
C TYR A 168 -10.24 2.55 -10.33
N ASN A 169 -9.01 2.37 -9.90
CA ASN A 169 -7.87 3.22 -10.21
C ASN A 169 -6.81 2.39 -10.96
N LYS A 170 -5.95 3.04 -11.71
CA LYS A 170 -4.62 2.52 -12.02
C LYS A 170 -3.79 2.66 -10.74
N SER A 171 -3.75 1.59 -9.95
CA SER A 171 -3.08 1.59 -8.65
C SER A 171 -1.61 1.31 -8.84
N HIS A 172 -0.75 2.20 -8.33
CA HIS A 172 0.70 1.97 -8.35
C HIS A 172 1.07 0.80 -7.44
N THR A 173 1.97 -0.05 -7.91
CA THR A 173 2.66 -1.03 -7.07
C THR A 173 3.67 -0.32 -6.17
N LEU A 174 4.51 0.54 -6.75
CA LEU A 174 5.35 1.49 -6.01
C LEU A 174 4.86 2.91 -6.29
N ALA A 175 4.46 3.64 -5.25
CA ALA A 175 3.98 5.02 -5.39
C ALA A 175 4.98 5.92 -6.13
N TRP A 176 4.47 6.81 -6.98
CA TRP A 176 5.30 7.81 -7.64
C TRP A 176 6.11 8.64 -6.64
N SER A 177 5.50 9.05 -5.53
CA SER A 177 6.16 9.83 -4.48
C SER A 177 7.29 9.09 -3.73
N LEU A 178 7.40 7.78 -3.92
CA LEU A 178 8.47 6.91 -3.40
C LEU A 178 9.46 6.46 -4.49
N GLY A 179 9.34 6.98 -5.71
CA GLY A 179 10.24 6.66 -6.80
C GLY A 179 9.64 5.78 -7.90
N GLY A 180 8.36 5.44 -7.80
CA GLY A 180 7.67 4.60 -8.79
C GLY A 180 7.50 5.28 -10.14
N SER A 181 7.55 4.48 -11.22
CA SER A 181 7.28 4.93 -12.59
C SER A 181 5.78 5.10 -12.85
N MET A 182 5.43 5.78 -13.95
CA MET A 182 4.06 5.89 -14.46
C MET A 182 3.80 4.87 -15.59
N GLU A 183 4.62 3.83 -15.69
CA GLU A 183 4.55 2.83 -16.76
C GLU A 183 3.69 1.63 -16.36
N THR A 184 3.25 0.84 -17.35
CA THR A 184 2.35 -0.30 -17.17
C THR A 184 2.87 -1.34 -16.18
N GLU A 185 4.17 -1.56 -16.14
CA GLU A 185 4.83 -2.52 -15.24
C GLU A 185 4.72 -2.18 -13.74
N ASN A 186 4.40 -0.93 -13.43
CA ASN A 186 4.25 -0.44 -12.06
C ASN A 186 2.78 -0.20 -11.67
N VAL A 187 1.83 -0.67 -12.44
CA VAL A 187 0.40 -0.43 -12.16
C VAL A 187 -0.44 -1.68 -12.32
N THR A 188 -1.43 -1.79 -11.45
CA THR A 188 -2.46 -2.82 -11.50
C THR A 188 -3.85 -2.21 -11.50
N LEU A 189 -4.89 -3.00 -11.77
CA LEU A 189 -6.26 -2.57 -11.59
C LEU A 189 -6.64 -2.73 -10.12
N GLY A 190 -6.59 -1.64 -9.38
CA GLY A 190 -6.98 -1.59 -7.98
C GLY A 190 -8.30 -0.88 -7.78
N THR A 191 -9.07 -1.28 -6.78
CA THR A 191 -10.22 -0.48 -6.35
C THR A 191 -9.75 0.86 -5.78
N ARG A 192 -10.62 1.86 -5.78
CA ARG A 192 -10.32 3.12 -5.08
C ARG A 192 -9.97 2.86 -3.62
N ARG A 193 -10.68 1.91 -2.99
CA ARG A 193 -10.45 1.54 -1.61
C ARG A 193 -9.10 0.85 -1.39
N GLN A 194 -8.68 -0.02 -2.31
CA GLN A 194 -7.34 -0.61 -2.28
C GLN A 194 -6.27 0.48 -2.38
N ASN A 195 -6.47 1.48 -3.23
CA ASN A 195 -5.48 2.53 -3.47
C ASN A 195 -5.35 3.52 -2.29
N VAL A 196 -6.46 3.92 -1.66
CA VAL A 196 -6.48 4.99 -0.64
C VAL A 196 -7.26 4.66 0.64
N GLY A 197 -7.79 3.44 0.77
CA GLY A 197 -8.61 3.04 1.92
C GLY A 197 -10.01 3.64 1.92
N SER A 198 -10.60 3.72 3.11
CA SER A 198 -11.94 4.30 3.33
C SER A 198 -11.94 5.82 3.35
N ASN A 199 -10.76 6.42 3.49
CA ASN A 199 -10.57 7.84 3.66
C ASN A 199 -9.50 8.34 2.70
N ASP A 200 -9.84 9.30 1.86
CA ASP A 200 -8.93 9.87 0.85
C ASP A 200 -7.71 10.59 1.43
N ALA A 201 -7.72 10.85 2.74
CA ALA A 201 -6.71 11.73 3.30
C ALA A 201 -5.44 11.00 3.73
N ASP A 202 -5.51 9.89 4.47
CA ASP A 202 -4.29 9.47 5.14
C ASP A 202 -4.15 8.01 5.51
N GLY A 203 -4.90 7.14 5.02
CA GLY A 203 -4.49 6.11 5.84
C GLY A 203 -5.03 4.75 5.67
N GLY A 204 -5.62 4.46 4.58
CA GLY A 204 -5.99 3.08 4.35
C GLY A 204 -5.45 2.55 3.03
N GLY A 205 -5.60 1.26 2.82
CA GLY A 205 -5.10 0.59 1.64
C GLY A 205 -3.61 0.81 1.41
N MET A 206 -3.22 1.01 0.16
CA MET A 206 -1.82 1.34 -0.21
C MET A 206 -1.36 2.70 0.34
N GLY A 207 -2.30 3.62 0.56
CA GLY A 207 -1.96 4.93 1.11
C GLY A 207 -1.32 4.88 2.50
N TYR A 208 -1.63 3.88 3.32
CA TYR A 208 -1.05 3.74 4.66
C TYR A 208 0.48 3.51 4.64
N PRO A 209 1.02 2.45 4.03
CA PRO A 209 2.47 2.24 4.00
C PRO A 209 3.20 3.35 3.24
N GLU A 210 2.64 3.80 2.13
CA GLU A 210 3.24 4.86 1.31
C GLU A 210 3.38 6.18 2.06
N THR A 211 2.33 6.60 2.77
CA THR A 211 2.33 7.84 3.54
C THR A 211 3.24 7.74 4.76
N THR A 212 3.24 6.59 5.44
CA THR A 212 4.11 6.36 6.59
C THR A 212 5.58 6.48 6.20
N ILE A 213 6.01 5.80 5.13
CA ILE A 213 7.40 5.85 4.66
C ILE A 213 7.76 7.26 4.16
N ARG A 214 6.89 7.88 3.36
CA ARG A 214 7.10 9.22 2.84
C ARG A 214 7.25 10.25 3.96
N ASN A 215 6.37 10.20 4.96
CA ASN A 215 6.39 11.12 6.10
C ASN A 215 7.65 10.93 6.96
N GLN A 216 8.16 9.71 7.09
CA GLN A 216 9.43 9.47 7.77
C GLN A 216 10.55 10.30 7.12
N PHE A 217 10.74 10.18 5.80
CA PHE A 217 11.75 10.96 5.08
C PHE A 217 11.48 12.48 5.16
N TYR A 218 10.22 12.91 5.00
CA TYR A 218 9.87 14.33 5.03
C TYR A 218 10.12 14.96 6.40
N ASN A 219 9.85 14.23 7.49
CA ASN A 219 10.09 14.69 8.85
C ASN A 219 11.58 14.82 9.16
N GLU A 220 12.40 13.85 8.70
CA GLU A 220 13.86 13.89 8.91
C GLU A 220 14.51 15.15 8.35
N ILE A 221 14.02 15.62 7.21
CA ILE A 221 14.61 16.77 6.51
C ILE A 221 13.79 18.06 6.68
N GLY A 222 12.69 18.02 7.45
CA GLY A 222 11.80 19.17 7.64
C GLY A 222 11.07 19.63 6.37
N LEU A 223 10.90 18.73 5.38
CA LEU A 223 10.29 19.09 4.10
C LEU A 223 8.85 19.60 4.24
N ASN A 224 8.11 19.12 5.22
CA ASN A 224 6.74 19.55 5.46
C ASN A 224 6.65 21.05 5.76
N ASP A 225 7.65 21.61 6.44
CA ASP A 225 7.72 23.03 6.84
C ASP A 225 8.29 23.93 5.74
N MET A 226 8.94 23.36 4.72
CA MET A 226 9.51 24.14 3.60
C MET A 226 8.41 24.62 2.66
N THR A 227 8.58 25.80 2.11
CA THR A 227 7.82 26.25 0.94
C THR A 227 8.29 25.50 -0.31
N LYS A 228 7.45 25.51 -1.36
CA LYS A 228 7.82 24.93 -2.66
C LYS A 228 9.10 25.59 -3.23
N ALA A 229 9.24 26.91 -3.08
CA ALA A 229 10.41 27.65 -3.56
C ALA A 229 11.70 27.25 -2.81
N GLU A 230 11.63 27.09 -1.50
CA GLU A 230 12.76 26.61 -0.69
C GLU A 230 13.17 25.20 -1.11
N ALA A 231 12.22 24.26 -1.18
CA ALA A 231 12.49 22.90 -1.61
C ALA A 231 13.13 22.85 -3.02
N GLN A 232 12.60 23.61 -3.96
CA GLN A 232 13.14 23.67 -5.34
C GLN A 232 14.51 24.36 -5.47
N SER A 233 14.93 25.12 -4.46
CA SER A 233 16.25 25.77 -4.44
C SER A 233 17.37 24.83 -3.96
N MET A 234 17.02 23.67 -3.39
CA MET A 234 17.99 22.70 -2.85
C MET A 234 18.25 21.57 -3.85
N THR A 235 19.49 21.06 -3.86
CA THR A 235 19.77 19.77 -4.48
C THR A 235 19.31 18.64 -3.55
N PRO A 236 19.04 17.42 -4.06
CA PRO A 236 18.71 16.29 -3.20
C PRO A 236 19.76 16.01 -2.11
N GLU A 237 21.04 16.13 -2.45
CA GLU A 237 22.15 15.92 -1.51
C GLU A 237 22.14 16.98 -0.39
N GLN A 238 21.86 18.25 -0.71
CA GLN A 238 21.73 19.31 0.28
C GLN A 238 20.54 19.08 1.21
N ALA A 239 19.39 18.70 0.65
CA ALA A 239 18.18 18.43 1.43
C ALA A 239 18.36 17.25 2.38
N CYS A 240 19.07 16.22 1.93
CA CYS A 240 19.21 14.94 2.61
C CYS A 240 20.49 14.77 3.44
N GLU A 241 21.29 15.84 3.62
CA GLU A 241 22.59 15.77 4.33
C GLU A 241 22.50 15.12 5.73
N LYS A 242 21.36 15.23 6.40
CA LYS A 242 21.14 14.71 7.76
C LYS A 242 20.37 13.39 7.79
N SER A 243 19.83 12.94 6.69
CA SER A 243 19.07 11.69 6.61
C SER A 243 20.00 10.50 6.37
N ASN A 244 19.86 9.48 7.19
CA ASN A 244 20.55 8.21 7.01
C ASN A 244 19.58 7.07 6.74
N THR A 245 18.29 7.33 6.74
CA THR A 245 17.26 6.30 6.54
C THR A 245 17.32 5.75 5.13
N LYS A 246 17.35 4.42 5.05
CA LYS A 246 17.27 3.65 3.82
C LYS A 246 16.23 2.55 4.03
N VAL A 247 15.21 2.52 3.19
CA VAL A 247 14.11 1.56 3.34
C VAL A 247 14.12 0.58 2.18
N TYR A 248 14.32 -0.71 2.49
CA TYR A 248 13.99 -1.77 1.56
C TYR A 248 12.47 -1.89 1.50
N TYR A 249 11.91 -1.82 0.30
CA TYR A 249 10.48 -1.84 0.05
C TYR A 249 10.19 -2.89 -1.00
N ASP A 250 9.29 -3.82 -0.68
CA ASP A 250 8.92 -4.95 -1.53
C ASP A 250 7.40 -5.05 -1.57
N VAL A 251 6.85 -4.98 -2.77
CA VAL A 251 5.40 -4.91 -3.01
C VAL A 251 5.02 -5.92 -4.09
N ASP A 252 4.15 -6.87 -3.74
CA ASP A 252 3.72 -7.93 -4.62
C ASP A 252 2.19 -7.92 -4.81
N PRO A 253 1.69 -7.58 -6.01
CA PRO A 253 0.29 -7.80 -6.37
C PRO A 253 0.02 -9.30 -6.53
N VAL A 254 -0.85 -9.85 -5.72
CA VAL A 254 -1.10 -11.30 -5.67
C VAL A 254 -2.37 -11.66 -6.45
N TYR A 255 -2.21 -12.54 -7.42
CA TYR A 255 -3.27 -13.04 -8.29
C TYR A 255 -3.57 -14.49 -7.98
N GLN A 256 -4.83 -14.91 -8.11
CA GLN A 256 -5.18 -16.32 -8.10
C GLN A 256 -5.16 -16.86 -9.53
N ASP A 257 -4.39 -17.88 -9.79
CA ASP A 257 -4.30 -18.55 -11.10
C ASP A 257 -4.15 -17.54 -12.28
N ASP A 258 -5.07 -17.63 -13.25
CA ASP A 258 -5.07 -16.81 -14.47
C ASP A 258 -5.90 -15.51 -14.33
N GLU A 259 -6.29 -15.12 -13.12
CA GLU A 259 -7.05 -13.88 -12.90
C GLU A 259 -6.27 -12.65 -13.35
N LEU A 260 -6.95 -11.70 -13.99
CA LEU A 260 -6.34 -10.48 -14.52
C LEU A 260 -6.22 -9.35 -13.49
N VAL A 261 -7.00 -9.43 -12.41
CA VAL A 261 -7.03 -8.43 -11.34
C VAL A 261 -6.45 -9.05 -10.06
N PRO A 262 -5.52 -8.40 -9.36
CA PRO A 262 -4.97 -8.95 -8.14
C PRO A 262 -6.04 -9.01 -7.04
N ARG A 263 -5.99 -10.06 -6.21
CA ARG A 263 -6.86 -10.22 -5.03
C ARG A 263 -6.50 -9.22 -3.93
N GLY A 264 -5.26 -8.83 -3.89
CA GLY A 264 -4.70 -7.85 -2.98
C GLY A 264 -3.24 -7.60 -3.28
N THR A 265 -2.61 -6.87 -2.39
CA THR A 265 -1.18 -6.53 -2.50
C THR A 265 -0.48 -6.80 -1.18
N HIS A 266 0.58 -7.62 -1.20
CA HIS A 266 1.47 -7.81 -0.08
C HIS A 266 2.50 -6.68 -0.05
N VAL A 267 2.58 -5.95 1.06
CA VAL A 267 3.49 -4.83 1.22
C VAL A 267 4.44 -5.10 2.38
N ARG A 268 5.73 -5.03 2.11
CA ARG A 268 6.81 -5.21 3.07
C ARG A 268 7.76 -4.03 3.03
N ALA A 269 8.12 -3.47 4.18
CA ALA A 269 9.06 -2.37 4.29
C ALA A 269 9.98 -2.54 5.49
N TYR A 270 11.27 -2.22 5.34
CA TYR A 270 12.26 -2.42 6.38
C TYR A 270 13.38 -1.39 6.28
N SER A 271 13.60 -0.61 7.34
CA SER A 271 14.74 0.29 7.42
C SER A 271 16.03 -0.50 7.69
N ILE A 272 16.92 -0.54 6.69
CA ILE A 272 18.09 -1.44 6.71
C ILE A 272 19.26 -0.91 7.55
N ASN A 273 19.29 0.36 7.87
CA ASN A 273 20.36 1.01 8.61
C ASN A 273 20.23 0.89 10.14
N ASP A 274 19.05 0.50 10.63
CA ASP A 274 18.72 0.39 12.06
C ASP A 274 17.94 -0.89 12.41
N ASP A 275 18.08 -1.93 11.59
CA ASP A 275 17.43 -3.23 11.81
C ASP A 275 15.90 -3.15 11.97
N GLY A 276 15.26 -2.24 11.23
CA GLY A 276 13.80 -2.08 11.22
C GLY A 276 13.24 -1.32 12.43
N GLU A 277 14.05 -0.53 13.11
CA GLU A 277 13.57 0.28 14.24
C GLU A 277 12.72 1.47 13.76
N THR A 278 13.13 2.14 12.69
CA THR A 278 12.42 3.30 12.14
C THR A 278 11.22 2.87 11.27
N ILE A 279 11.42 1.93 10.35
CA ILE A 279 10.36 1.39 9.50
C ILE A 279 10.43 -0.14 9.52
N ASN A 280 9.36 -0.76 9.95
CA ASN A 280 9.17 -2.20 9.81
C ASN A 280 7.68 -2.47 9.58
N MET A 281 7.34 -2.91 8.37
CA MET A 281 5.96 -3.10 7.95
C MET A 281 5.81 -4.41 7.21
N ASN A 282 4.70 -5.10 7.49
CA ASN A 282 4.29 -6.32 6.81
C ASN A 282 2.77 -6.36 6.82
N LEU A 283 2.15 -6.14 5.66
CA LEU A 283 0.70 -6.03 5.57
C LEU A 283 0.14 -6.57 4.26
N TRP A 284 -1.08 -7.06 4.36
CA TRP A 284 -1.91 -7.41 3.22
C TRP A 284 -2.95 -6.32 2.97
N VAL A 285 -2.94 -5.73 1.78
CA VAL A 285 -3.90 -4.73 1.35
C VAL A 285 -4.92 -5.39 0.43
N PHE A 286 -6.19 -5.38 0.83
CA PHE A 286 -7.26 -6.00 0.07
C PHE A 286 -7.60 -5.22 -1.20
N ASN A 287 -7.82 -5.89 -2.33
CA ASN A 287 -8.35 -5.28 -3.53
C ASN A 287 -9.86 -5.52 -3.62
N THR A 288 -10.62 -4.84 -2.79
CA THR A 288 -12.05 -5.01 -2.64
C THR A 288 -12.78 -3.66 -2.49
N GLN A 289 -14.09 -3.67 -2.61
CA GLN A 289 -14.98 -2.55 -2.33
C GLN A 289 -16.26 -3.10 -1.68
N PRO A 290 -16.66 -2.65 -0.48
CA PRO A 290 -17.93 -3.05 0.11
C PRO A 290 -19.12 -2.81 -0.83
N TYR A 291 -20.07 -3.73 -0.82
CA TYR A 291 -21.24 -3.75 -1.70
C TYR A 291 -20.92 -4.03 -3.18
N VAL A 292 -19.73 -4.51 -3.49
CA VAL A 292 -19.33 -4.86 -4.86
C VAL A 292 -18.72 -6.26 -4.90
N ASP A 293 -19.25 -7.12 -5.74
CA ASP A 293 -18.64 -8.40 -6.07
C ASP A 293 -17.80 -8.25 -7.32
N ILE A 294 -16.48 -8.30 -7.15
CA ILE A 294 -15.51 -8.18 -8.24
C ILE A 294 -15.25 -9.56 -8.85
N ASN A 295 -15.39 -9.66 -10.17
CA ASN A 295 -14.88 -10.79 -10.93
C ASN A 295 -13.40 -10.55 -11.25
N TYR A 296 -12.52 -11.10 -10.45
CA TYR A 296 -11.06 -10.92 -10.59
C TYR A 296 -10.52 -11.55 -11.88
N ALA A 297 -11.27 -12.47 -12.51
CA ALA A 297 -10.85 -13.07 -13.78
C ALA A 297 -10.73 -12.05 -14.91
N ASP A 298 -11.57 -11.00 -14.91
CA ASP A 298 -11.64 -10.05 -16.03
C ASP A 298 -11.87 -8.58 -15.62
N GLY A 299 -12.08 -8.30 -14.32
CA GLY A 299 -12.35 -6.97 -13.78
C GLY A 299 -13.79 -6.49 -13.92
N THR A 300 -14.71 -7.32 -14.42
CA THR A 300 -16.15 -7.04 -14.34
C THR A 300 -16.64 -7.11 -12.91
N PHE A 301 -17.79 -6.55 -12.60
CA PHE A 301 -18.32 -6.56 -11.25
C PHE A 301 -19.84 -6.45 -11.20
N THR A 302 -20.43 -6.80 -10.06
CA THR A 302 -21.84 -6.55 -9.74
C THR A 302 -21.95 -5.78 -8.44
N VAL A 303 -22.98 -4.93 -8.35
CA VAL A 303 -23.28 -4.18 -7.12
C VAL A 303 -24.34 -4.93 -6.32
N ASN A 304 -24.03 -5.22 -5.07
CA ASN A 304 -24.97 -5.85 -4.12
C ASN A 304 -25.85 -4.77 -3.49
N GLN A 305 -27.15 -5.00 -3.45
CA GLN A 305 -28.14 -4.10 -2.84
C GLN A 305 -28.30 -4.37 -1.35
#